data_82a153056d5df5e97787f28440fb1dc1
#
_entry.id   82a153056d5df5e97787f28440fb1dc1
#
_cell.length_a   1.000
_cell.length_b   1.000
_cell.length_c   1.000
_cell.angle_alpha   90.00
_cell.angle_beta   90.00
_cell.angle_gamma   90.00
#
_symmetry.space_group_name_H-M   'P 1'
#
loop_
_entity.id
_entity.type
_entity.pdbx_description
1 polymer ?
#
loop_
_entity_poly.entity_id
_entity_poly.type
_entity_poly.pdbx_seq_one_letter_code
_entity_poly.pdbx_strand_id
1 'polypeptide(L)'
;RTMHILVTGAAGFIGFHLVRRLLDRGDTVVGLDNLNNYYDVRLKRNRLILLVQKKNFSFIEANLEDTNSIQNVFDQHAFDRVVNLAAQAGVRYSLENPRAYIDANIVGFLNILENCRHNEVPHLVYASSSSVYGANTKMPFSVHHNVDHPVSLYAASKKSNELMAHTYSHLFGLPTTGLR
;
A
#
# COMPACT_ATOMS: atom_id res chain seq x y z
N ARG A 1 -13.05 20.11 -4.05
CA ARG A 1 -12.04 19.92 -5.11
C ARG A 1 -11.85 18.42 -5.33
N THR A 2 -11.99 17.93 -6.56
CA THR A 2 -11.67 16.56 -6.96
C THR A 2 -10.16 16.32 -6.87
N MET A 3 -9.75 15.11 -6.49
CA MET A 3 -8.35 14.73 -6.36
C MET A 3 -7.97 13.68 -7.39
N HIS A 4 -6.69 13.62 -7.74
CA HIS A 4 -6.07 12.55 -8.52
C HIS A 4 -5.28 11.65 -7.58
N ILE A 5 -5.69 10.39 -7.47
CA ILE A 5 -5.25 9.50 -6.37
C ILE A 5 -4.72 8.19 -6.95
N LEU A 6 -3.52 7.79 -6.52
CA LEU A 6 -3.02 6.43 -6.74
C LEU A 6 -3.44 5.53 -5.57
N VAL A 7 -4.07 4.40 -5.88
CA VAL A 7 -4.35 3.34 -4.90
C VAL A 7 -3.64 2.08 -5.34
N THR A 8 -2.66 1.63 -4.59
CA THR A 8 -2.03 0.33 -4.79
C THR A 8 -2.79 -0.75 -4.02
N GLY A 9 -2.78 -1.97 -4.51
CA GLY A 9 -3.65 -3.03 -3.98
C GLY A 9 -5.12 -2.83 -4.34
N ALA A 10 -5.39 -2.17 -5.46
CA ALA A 10 -6.73 -1.76 -5.88
C ALA A 10 -7.71 -2.93 -6.12
N ALA A 11 -7.21 -4.11 -6.48
CA ALA A 11 -8.01 -5.31 -6.69
C ALA A 11 -8.18 -6.14 -5.41
N GLY A 12 -7.53 -5.77 -4.30
CA GLY A 12 -7.71 -6.37 -2.99
C GLY A 12 -9.04 -5.99 -2.35
N PHE A 13 -9.38 -6.61 -1.22
CA PHE A 13 -10.65 -6.35 -0.54
C PHE A 13 -10.78 -4.89 -0.10
N ILE A 14 -9.81 -4.39 0.65
CA ILE A 14 -9.85 -3.00 1.14
C ILE A 14 -9.69 -2.01 -0.02
N GLY A 15 -8.74 -2.27 -0.92
CA GLY A 15 -8.45 -1.40 -2.06
C GLY A 15 -9.66 -1.22 -2.97
N PHE A 16 -10.36 -2.28 -3.30
CA PHE A 16 -11.56 -2.22 -4.13
C PHE A 16 -12.65 -1.32 -3.52
N HIS A 17 -12.93 -1.49 -2.24
CA HIS A 17 -13.96 -0.69 -1.56
C HIS A 17 -13.53 0.78 -1.42
N LEU A 18 -12.25 1.04 -1.16
CA LEU A 18 -11.72 2.39 -1.12
C LEU A 18 -11.85 3.07 -2.50
N VAL A 19 -11.42 2.40 -3.55
CA VAL A 19 -11.50 2.96 -4.92
C VAL A 19 -12.94 3.31 -5.28
N ARG A 20 -13.89 2.42 -5.01
CA ARG A 20 -15.32 2.72 -5.22
C ARG A 20 -15.74 3.99 -4.50
N ARG A 21 -15.40 4.11 -3.22
CA ARG A 21 -15.75 5.27 -2.41
C ARG A 21 -15.14 6.57 -2.95
N LEU A 22 -13.89 6.52 -3.40
CA LEU A 22 -13.23 7.68 -4.00
C LEU A 22 -13.89 8.09 -5.33
N LEU A 23 -14.21 7.11 -6.18
CA LEU A 23 -14.90 7.37 -7.45
C LEU A 23 -16.30 7.95 -7.23
N ASP A 24 -17.05 7.44 -6.25
CA ASP A 24 -18.37 7.95 -5.89
C ASP A 24 -18.30 9.40 -5.35
N ARG A 25 -17.17 9.77 -4.73
CA ARG A 25 -16.90 11.15 -4.32
C ARG A 25 -16.55 12.08 -5.49
N GLY A 26 -16.27 11.53 -6.65
CA GLY A 26 -15.92 12.28 -7.84
C GLY A 26 -14.41 12.41 -8.11
N ASP A 27 -13.58 11.68 -7.36
CA ASP A 27 -12.13 11.67 -7.59
C ASP A 27 -11.76 10.88 -8.84
N THR A 28 -10.59 11.15 -9.38
CA THR A 28 -9.94 10.34 -10.41
C THR A 28 -8.96 9.40 -9.74
N VAL A 29 -9.04 8.12 -10.05
CA VAL A 29 -8.24 7.08 -9.40
C VAL A 29 -7.45 6.27 -10.43
N VAL A 30 -6.16 6.16 -10.20
CA VAL A 30 -5.29 5.16 -10.83
C VAL A 30 -5.15 4.01 -9.83
N GLY A 31 -5.64 2.83 -10.19
CA GLY A 31 -5.49 1.62 -9.40
C GLY A 31 -4.29 0.81 -9.89
N LEU A 32 -3.52 0.25 -8.96
CA LEU A 32 -2.38 -0.61 -9.26
C LEU A 32 -2.48 -1.89 -8.46
N ASP A 33 -2.25 -3.02 -9.10
CA ASP A 33 -2.22 -4.35 -8.47
C ASP A 33 -1.41 -5.30 -9.35
N ASN A 34 -0.78 -6.31 -8.77
CA ASN A 34 -0.08 -7.31 -9.56
C ASN A 34 -0.93 -8.55 -9.85
N LEU A 35 -2.15 -8.60 -9.33
CA LEU A 35 -3.08 -9.72 -9.50
C LEU A 35 -2.47 -11.07 -9.11
N ASN A 36 -1.65 -11.10 -8.06
CA ASN A 36 -1.03 -12.34 -7.63
C ASN A 36 -2.06 -13.39 -7.20
N ASN A 37 -1.64 -14.63 -7.20
CA ASN A 37 -2.50 -15.79 -6.93
C ASN A 37 -2.43 -16.27 -5.47
N TYR A 38 -2.03 -15.43 -4.54
CA TYR A 38 -2.01 -15.76 -3.11
C TYR A 38 -3.39 -16.27 -2.63
N TYR A 39 -4.45 -15.66 -3.14
CA TYR A 39 -5.80 -16.21 -3.11
C TYR A 39 -6.39 -16.19 -4.53
N ASP A 40 -7.62 -16.68 -4.71
CA ASP A 40 -8.21 -16.83 -6.02
C ASP A 40 -8.22 -15.51 -6.82
N VAL A 41 -7.43 -15.47 -7.89
CA VAL A 41 -7.28 -14.29 -8.75
C VAL A 41 -8.59 -13.87 -9.43
N ARG A 42 -9.57 -14.80 -9.55
CA ARG A 42 -10.89 -14.48 -10.12
C ARG A 42 -11.63 -13.43 -9.29
N LEU A 43 -11.45 -13.42 -7.97
CA LEU A 43 -11.99 -12.36 -7.10
C LEU A 43 -11.43 -11.00 -7.49
N LYS A 44 -10.12 -10.92 -7.70
CA LYS A 44 -9.45 -9.67 -8.12
C LYS A 44 -9.94 -9.22 -9.50
N ARG A 45 -10.02 -10.13 -10.46
CA ARG A 45 -10.51 -9.83 -11.81
C ARG A 45 -11.95 -9.36 -11.81
N ASN A 46 -12.82 -9.99 -11.03
CA ASN A 46 -14.23 -9.60 -10.89
C ASN A 46 -14.37 -8.20 -10.31
N ARG A 47 -13.56 -7.84 -9.31
CA ARG A 47 -13.53 -6.49 -8.75
C ARG A 47 -13.10 -5.47 -9.82
N LEU A 48 -12.07 -5.77 -10.60
CA LEU A 48 -11.59 -4.89 -11.67
C LEU A 48 -12.63 -4.68 -12.76
N ILE A 49 -13.38 -5.72 -13.16
CA ILE A 49 -14.46 -5.60 -14.14
C ILE A 49 -15.46 -4.52 -13.72
N LEU A 50 -15.78 -4.44 -12.44
CA LEU A 50 -16.68 -3.40 -11.91
C LEU A 50 -16.04 -2.00 -11.89
N LEU A 51 -14.74 -1.92 -11.61
CA LEU A 51 -14.03 -0.64 -11.53
C LEU A 51 -13.76 -0.02 -12.90
N VAL A 52 -13.33 -0.82 -13.89
CA VAL A 52 -12.96 -0.32 -15.22
C VAL A 52 -14.14 0.24 -16.01
N GLN A 53 -15.38 -0.05 -15.60
CA GLN A 53 -16.57 0.55 -16.15
C GLN A 53 -16.75 2.02 -15.72
N LYS A 54 -16.05 2.45 -14.68
CA LYS A 54 -16.13 3.81 -14.17
C LYS A 54 -15.22 4.73 -14.97
N LYS A 55 -15.77 5.84 -15.46
CA LYS A 55 -15.08 6.78 -16.36
C LYS A 55 -13.81 7.39 -15.77
N ASN A 56 -13.76 7.58 -14.44
CA ASN A 56 -12.63 8.22 -13.75
C ASN A 56 -11.66 7.21 -13.13
N PHE A 57 -11.68 5.96 -13.58
CA PHE A 57 -10.79 4.91 -13.12
C PHE A 57 -9.91 4.40 -14.27
N SER A 58 -8.63 4.23 -13.98
CA SER A 58 -7.70 3.49 -14.84
C SER A 58 -6.92 2.47 -14.01
N PHE A 59 -6.51 1.38 -14.65
CA PHE A 59 -5.82 0.27 -13.97
C PHE A 59 -4.45 0.02 -14.60
N ILE A 60 -3.47 -0.22 -13.74
CA ILE A 60 -2.10 -0.61 -14.10
C ILE A 60 -1.77 -1.91 -13.40
N GLU A 61 -1.41 -2.94 -14.17
CA GLU A 61 -0.88 -4.19 -13.63
C GLU A 61 0.63 -4.08 -13.50
N ALA A 62 1.12 -4.09 -12.27
CA ALA A 62 2.55 -3.98 -11.98
C ALA A 62 2.87 -4.52 -10.58
N ASN A 63 4.12 -4.94 -10.39
CA ASN A 63 4.68 -5.26 -9.08
C ASN A 63 5.29 -4.00 -8.45
N LEU A 64 5.11 -3.81 -7.14
CA LEU A 64 5.70 -2.67 -6.43
C LEU A 64 7.23 -2.68 -6.47
N GLU A 65 7.85 -3.86 -6.47
CA GLU A 65 9.31 -4.04 -6.53
C GLU A 65 9.91 -3.74 -7.91
N ASP A 66 9.09 -3.64 -8.96
CA ASP A 66 9.55 -3.22 -10.28
C ASP A 66 9.74 -1.70 -10.31
N THR A 67 10.99 -1.28 -10.07
CA THR A 67 11.36 0.12 -9.93
C THR A 67 10.99 0.95 -11.17
N ASN A 68 11.24 0.41 -12.37
CA ASN A 68 10.94 1.12 -13.62
C ASN A 68 9.44 1.28 -13.84
N SER A 69 8.66 0.24 -13.60
CA SER A 69 7.21 0.29 -13.74
C SER A 69 6.59 1.32 -12.79
N ILE A 70 7.04 1.35 -11.54
CA ILE A 70 6.52 2.32 -10.55
C ILE A 70 6.94 3.74 -10.92
N GLN A 71 8.19 3.95 -11.32
CA GLN A 71 8.63 5.27 -11.78
C GLN A 71 7.77 5.77 -12.94
N ASN A 72 7.52 4.92 -13.94
CA ASN A 72 6.68 5.27 -15.10
C ASN A 72 5.27 5.74 -14.69
N VAL A 73 4.68 5.11 -13.67
CA VAL A 73 3.37 5.54 -13.15
C VAL A 73 3.42 6.97 -12.64
N PHE A 74 4.44 7.33 -11.87
CA PHE A 74 4.58 8.68 -11.33
C PHE A 74 5.02 9.69 -12.38
N ASP A 75 5.75 9.27 -13.40
CA ASP A 75 6.15 10.16 -14.52
C ASP A 75 4.94 10.58 -15.37
N GLN A 76 3.91 9.74 -15.44
CA GLN A 76 2.71 9.98 -16.24
C GLN A 76 1.58 10.68 -15.47
N HIS A 77 1.69 10.80 -14.16
CA HIS A 77 0.61 11.29 -13.30
C HIS A 77 1.14 12.21 -12.20
N ALA A 78 0.44 13.31 -11.97
CA ALA A 78 0.67 14.16 -10.80
C ALA A 78 -0.39 13.83 -9.74
N PHE A 79 -0.03 13.04 -8.75
CA PHE A 79 -0.96 12.60 -7.72
C PHE A 79 -1.10 13.61 -6.58
N ASP A 80 -2.36 13.90 -6.19
CA ASP A 80 -2.66 14.67 -4.97
C ASP A 80 -2.51 13.81 -3.72
N ARG A 81 -2.73 12.49 -3.83
CA ARG A 81 -2.62 11.52 -2.72
C ARG A 81 -2.15 10.18 -3.26
N VAL A 82 -1.42 9.47 -2.44
CA VAL A 82 -1.07 8.06 -2.68
C VAL A 82 -1.56 7.24 -1.49
N VAL A 83 -2.30 6.17 -1.77
CA VAL A 83 -2.74 5.21 -0.76
C VAL A 83 -2.11 3.86 -1.10
N ASN A 84 -1.13 3.45 -0.32
CA ASN A 84 -0.40 2.20 -0.54
C ASN A 84 -0.96 1.09 0.33
N LEU A 85 -1.77 0.23 -0.28
CA LEU A 85 -2.37 -0.95 0.35
C LEU A 85 -1.77 -2.25 -0.18
N ALA A 86 -1.06 -2.21 -1.33
CA ALA A 86 -0.43 -3.39 -1.89
C ALA A 86 0.66 -3.91 -0.96
N ALA A 87 0.56 -5.19 -0.63
CA ALA A 87 1.52 -5.88 0.21
C ALA A 87 1.34 -7.39 0.04
N GLN A 88 2.39 -8.15 0.36
CA GLN A 88 2.22 -9.57 0.62
C GLN A 88 1.66 -9.72 2.03
N ALA A 89 0.44 -10.22 2.14
CA ALA A 89 -0.25 -10.46 3.41
C ALA A 89 -0.05 -11.89 3.92
N GLY A 90 -0.41 -12.13 5.16
CA GLY A 90 -0.43 -13.45 5.77
C GLY A 90 0.80 -13.74 6.63
N VAL A 91 0.60 -13.86 7.93
CA VAL A 91 1.68 -14.17 8.88
C VAL A 91 2.26 -15.56 8.61
N ARG A 92 1.39 -16.55 8.39
CA ARG A 92 1.79 -17.95 8.20
C ARG A 92 2.57 -18.15 6.91
N TYR A 93 2.11 -17.59 5.81
CA TYR A 93 2.76 -17.72 4.51
C TYR A 93 4.16 -17.11 4.48
N SER A 94 4.48 -16.18 5.39
CA SER A 94 5.84 -15.62 5.49
C SER A 94 6.90 -16.65 5.92
N LEU A 95 6.48 -17.76 6.49
CA LEU A 95 7.38 -18.89 6.79
C LEU A 95 7.73 -19.70 5.53
N GLU A 96 6.81 -19.75 4.58
CA GLU A 96 6.94 -20.55 3.35
C GLU A 96 7.64 -19.75 2.24
N ASN A 97 7.30 -18.47 2.09
CA ASN A 97 7.86 -17.61 1.06
C ASN A 97 8.31 -16.25 1.62
N PRO A 98 9.42 -16.21 2.38
CA PRO A 98 9.88 -14.98 3.02
C PRO A 98 10.30 -13.90 2.02
N ARG A 99 10.82 -14.27 0.84
CA ARG A 99 11.26 -13.31 -0.18
C ARG A 99 10.13 -12.44 -0.70
N ALA A 100 8.93 -12.98 -0.85
CA ALA A 100 7.76 -12.22 -1.29
C ALA A 100 7.47 -11.03 -0.36
N TYR A 101 7.73 -11.18 0.94
CA TYR A 101 7.52 -10.11 1.93
C TYR A 101 8.57 -9.02 1.84
N ILE A 102 9.83 -9.39 1.62
CA ILE A 102 10.91 -8.41 1.41
C ILE A 102 10.67 -7.66 0.11
N ASP A 103 10.40 -8.37 -0.98
CA ASP A 103 10.22 -7.75 -2.29
C ASP A 103 9.03 -6.81 -2.32
N ALA A 104 7.85 -7.26 -1.93
CA ALA A 104 6.64 -6.43 -1.97
C ALA A 104 6.60 -5.38 -0.85
N ASN A 105 6.92 -5.77 0.39
CA ASN A 105 6.67 -4.94 1.57
C ASN A 105 7.84 -3.99 1.90
N ILE A 106 9.06 -4.32 1.53
CA ILE A 106 10.26 -3.50 1.79
C ILE A 106 10.71 -2.79 0.51
N VAL A 107 11.12 -3.54 -0.50
CA VAL A 107 11.59 -2.97 -1.78
C VAL A 107 10.47 -2.19 -2.46
N GLY A 108 9.29 -2.77 -2.54
CA GLY A 108 8.11 -2.12 -3.11
C GLY A 108 7.72 -0.85 -2.38
N PHE A 109 7.75 -0.87 -1.05
CA PHE A 109 7.44 0.32 -0.25
C PHE A 109 8.48 1.43 -0.44
N LEU A 110 9.77 1.07 -0.55
CA LEU A 110 10.82 2.03 -0.89
C LEU A 110 10.54 2.72 -2.23
N ASN A 111 10.12 1.98 -3.25
CA ASN A 111 9.77 2.55 -4.54
C ASN A 111 8.62 3.57 -4.43
N ILE A 112 7.61 3.28 -3.60
CA ILE A 112 6.53 4.23 -3.33
C ILE A 112 7.05 5.49 -2.63
N LEU A 113 7.85 5.34 -1.59
CA LEU A 113 8.42 6.47 -0.85
C LEU A 113 9.30 7.35 -1.73
N GLU A 114 10.20 6.75 -2.53
CA GLU A 114 11.09 7.47 -3.42
C GLU A 114 10.32 8.27 -4.47
N ASN A 115 9.31 7.67 -5.08
CA ASN A 115 8.49 8.37 -6.06
C ASN A 115 7.62 9.45 -5.42
N CYS A 116 7.08 9.22 -4.22
CA CYS A 116 6.33 10.24 -3.51
C CYS A 116 7.19 11.47 -3.18
N ARG A 117 8.42 11.27 -2.71
CA ARG A 117 9.29 12.41 -2.38
C ARG A 117 9.76 13.18 -3.61
N HIS A 118 10.16 12.48 -4.67
CA HIS A 118 10.65 13.12 -5.90
C HIS A 118 9.55 13.86 -6.68
N ASN A 119 8.31 13.41 -6.57
CA ASN A 119 7.16 14.04 -7.21
C ASN A 119 6.37 14.94 -6.26
N GLU A 120 6.91 15.24 -5.08
CA GLU A 120 6.31 16.15 -4.09
C GLU A 120 4.85 15.81 -3.78
N VAL A 121 4.53 14.51 -3.67
CA VAL A 121 3.17 14.07 -3.33
C VAL A 121 2.77 14.66 -1.98
N PRO A 122 1.63 15.37 -1.90
CA PRO A 122 1.24 16.08 -0.68
C PRO A 122 0.95 15.18 0.53
N HIS A 123 0.59 13.92 0.32
CA HIS A 123 0.31 12.99 1.42
C HIS A 123 0.34 11.54 0.96
N LEU A 124 1.05 10.69 1.70
CA LEU A 124 1.05 9.24 1.57
C LEU A 124 0.33 8.62 2.75
N VAL A 125 -0.72 7.83 2.47
CA VAL A 125 -1.38 6.95 3.44
C VAL A 125 -0.96 5.52 3.15
N TYR A 126 -0.58 4.75 4.15
CA TYR A 126 -0.18 3.36 3.95
C TYR A 126 -0.77 2.44 5.01
N ALA A 127 -0.99 1.19 4.63
CA ALA A 127 -1.41 0.17 5.56
C ALA A 127 -0.20 -0.39 6.31
N SER A 128 -0.19 -0.24 7.64
CA SER A 128 0.60 -1.06 8.54
C SER A 128 -0.21 -2.31 8.92
N SER A 129 -0.09 -2.80 10.13
CA SER A 129 -0.83 -3.99 10.57
C SER A 129 -0.88 -4.04 12.09
N SER A 130 -1.96 -4.58 12.65
CA SER A 130 -2.00 -4.93 14.07
C SER A 130 -0.93 -5.97 14.46
N SER A 131 -0.39 -6.72 13.50
CA SER A 131 0.72 -7.66 13.74
C SER A 131 1.96 -6.99 14.32
N VAL A 132 2.15 -5.67 14.13
CA VAL A 132 3.27 -4.91 14.68
C VAL A 132 3.24 -4.85 16.22
N TYR A 133 2.07 -5.05 16.83
CA TYR A 133 1.96 -5.13 18.29
C TYR A 133 2.66 -6.38 18.87
N GLY A 134 2.92 -7.40 18.06
CA GLY A 134 3.72 -8.56 18.42
C GLY A 134 3.17 -9.28 19.64
N ALA A 135 4.03 -9.50 20.63
CA ALA A 135 3.69 -10.19 21.88
C ALA A 135 3.00 -9.29 22.92
N ASN A 136 2.52 -8.11 22.56
CA ASN A 136 1.82 -7.21 23.47
C ASN A 136 0.51 -7.85 23.96
N THR A 137 0.35 -7.97 25.29
CA THR A 137 -0.80 -8.64 25.92
C THR A 137 -1.91 -7.68 26.32
N LYS A 138 -1.67 -6.37 26.27
CA LYS A 138 -2.69 -5.36 26.63
C LYS A 138 -3.74 -5.26 25.54
N MET A 139 -4.98 -5.43 25.91
CA MET A 139 -6.14 -5.32 25.01
C MET A 139 -7.14 -4.28 25.54
N PRO A 140 -7.78 -3.49 24.65
CA PRO A 140 -7.53 -3.40 23.20
C PRO A 140 -6.15 -2.81 22.88
N PHE A 141 -5.61 -3.11 21.68
CA PHE A 141 -4.38 -2.49 21.21
C PHE A 141 -4.51 -0.97 21.10
N SER A 142 -3.44 -0.26 21.43
CA SER A 142 -3.37 1.20 21.33
C SER A 142 -2.16 1.61 20.51
N VAL A 143 -2.27 2.70 19.75
CA VAL A 143 -1.17 3.26 18.99
C VAL A 143 0.02 3.70 19.85
N HIS A 144 -0.20 3.85 21.15
CA HIS A 144 0.83 4.19 22.13
C HIS A 144 1.58 2.98 22.69
N HIS A 145 1.16 1.74 22.35
CA HIS A 145 1.87 0.55 22.78
C HIS A 145 3.21 0.43 22.05
N ASN A 146 4.25 -0.03 22.77
CA ASN A 146 5.53 -0.38 22.19
C ASN A 146 5.37 -1.55 21.21
N VAL A 147 5.95 -1.42 20.02
CA VAL A 147 5.86 -2.38 18.91
C VAL A 147 7.24 -2.80 18.38
N ASP A 148 8.27 -2.80 19.25
CA ASP A 148 9.65 -3.07 18.84
C ASP A 148 9.99 -4.56 18.79
N HIS A 149 9.07 -5.45 19.12
CA HIS A 149 9.27 -6.91 19.18
C HIS A 149 8.27 -7.67 18.29
N PRO A 150 8.32 -7.49 16.95
CA PRO A 150 7.47 -8.26 16.05
C PRO A 150 7.84 -9.75 16.11
N VAL A 151 6.84 -10.62 16.01
CA VAL A 151 7.00 -12.07 16.14
C VAL A 151 6.82 -12.83 14.82
N SER A 152 6.78 -12.12 13.70
CA SER A 152 6.74 -12.73 12.36
C SER A 152 7.48 -11.85 11.37
N LEU A 153 7.93 -12.44 10.26
CA LEU A 153 8.55 -11.66 9.18
C LEU A 153 7.56 -10.68 8.57
N TYR A 154 6.28 -11.07 8.44
CA TYR A 154 5.24 -10.15 8.02
C TYR A 154 5.17 -8.92 8.93
N ALA A 155 5.08 -9.13 10.23
CA ALA A 155 5.05 -8.03 11.21
C ALA A 155 6.33 -7.17 11.13
N ALA A 156 7.50 -7.80 11.00
CA ALA A 156 8.77 -7.10 10.84
C ALA A 156 8.78 -6.23 9.58
N SER A 157 8.26 -6.73 8.45
CA SER A 157 8.16 -5.96 7.21
C SER A 157 7.23 -4.75 7.36
N LYS A 158 6.11 -4.90 8.04
CA LYS A 158 5.16 -3.81 8.29
C LYS A 158 5.72 -2.80 9.29
N LYS A 159 6.42 -3.24 10.32
CA LYS A 159 7.14 -2.35 11.24
C LYS A 159 8.24 -1.58 10.52
N SER A 160 8.96 -2.23 9.60
CA SER A 160 9.94 -1.55 8.75
C SER A 160 9.30 -0.43 7.92
N ASN A 161 8.09 -0.64 7.39
CA ASN A 161 7.37 0.41 6.68
C ASN A 161 7.12 1.63 7.57
N GLU A 162 6.74 1.44 8.83
CA GLU A 162 6.54 2.54 9.78
C GLU A 162 7.83 3.33 10.02
N LEU A 163 8.95 2.64 10.19
CA LEU A 163 10.27 3.27 10.37
C LEU A 163 10.73 3.99 9.11
N MET A 164 10.55 3.40 7.94
CA MET A 164 10.90 4.01 6.65
C MET A 164 10.07 5.26 6.39
N ALA A 165 8.77 5.22 6.61
CA ALA A 165 7.87 6.36 6.44
C ALA A 165 8.24 7.50 7.38
N HIS A 166 8.54 7.21 8.65
CA HIS A 166 9.02 8.19 9.61
C HIS A 166 10.31 8.86 9.15
N THR A 167 11.27 8.07 8.66
CA THR A 167 12.55 8.57 8.13
C THR A 167 12.33 9.51 6.95
N TYR A 168 11.48 9.16 6.01
CA TYR A 168 11.17 9.99 4.84
C TYR A 168 10.43 11.27 5.22
N SER A 169 9.55 11.21 6.20
CA SER A 169 8.90 12.40 6.75
C SER A 169 9.92 13.35 7.38
N HIS A 170 10.84 12.82 8.17
CA HIS A 170 11.89 13.60 8.83
C HIS A 170 12.89 14.21 7.84
N LEU A 171 13.42 13.41 6.92
CA LEU A 171 14.48 13.85 6.01
C LEU A 171 13.97 14.71 4.86
N PHE A 172 12.81 14.40 4.32
CA PHE A 172 12.31 14.99 3.07
C PHE A 172 10.99 15.76 3.24
N GLY A 173 10.44 15.83 4.45
CA GLY A 173 9.18 16.52 4.70
C GLY A 173 7.97 15.85 4.04
N LEU A 174 8.05 14.57 3.66
CA LEU A 174 6.93 13.84 3.08
C LEU A 174 5.89 13.54 4.16
N PRO A 175 4.66 14.12 4.09
CA PRO A 175 3.61 13.79 5.03
C PRO A 175 3.14 12.35 4.85
N THR A 176 3.15 11.57 5.93
CA THR A 176 2.74 10.16 5.92
C THR A 176 1.77 9.85 7.04
N THR A 177 0.86 8.91 6.81
CA THR A 177 -0.04 8.36 7.83
C THR A 177 -0.08 6.85 7.68
N GLY A 178 0.36 6.14 8.71
CA GLY A 178 0.27 4.68 8.77
C GLY A 178 -0.97 4.26 9.55
N LEU A 179 -1.68 3.25 9.02
CA LEU A 179 -2.89 2.69 9.63
C LEU A 179 -2.60 1.25 10.08
N ARG A 180 -2.86 0.95 11.38
CA ARG A 180 -2.71 -0.38 11.98
C ARG A 180 -4.00 -1.16 12.04
#